data_e535b4aa8194a87de11f459139639d7a
#
_entry.id   e535b4aa8194a87de11f459139639d7a
#
_cell.length_a   1.000
_cell.length_b   1.000
_cell.length_c   1.000
_cell.angle_alpha   90.00
_cell.angle_beta   90.00
_cell.angle_gamma   90.00
#
_symmetry.space_group_name_H-M   'P 1'
#
loop_
_entity.id
_entity.type
_entity.pdbx_description
1 polymer ?
#
loop_
_entity_poly.entity_id
_entity_poly.type
_entity_poly.pdbx_seq_one_letter_code
_entity_poly.pdbx_strand_id
1 'polypeptide(L)'
;CRMCGPSTSSQLYKEMIRHPELWTKSIYEPLEAYNSMDINRIIDEAESMYEIKLLGGEPTVQPETKAIMKRLIDVGNTGLRFNITTNGTNVNTTFYDLLKQFKQVYLQISIDDYGIGHDYIRGPASNFETIWKNIKKIYELDWAGDINIAIHQTITTFNIFNFWELRQQTNIQYPWCGFRNGIVHHPPMYSPQYLPGKWKDMAAEVAKKAGAYEDEKHIFKLIYQVETNMNYVRELKNYTPIMDFARNQHLKDYFPQFAELFEGIN
;
A
#
# COMPACT_ATOMS: atom_id res chain seq x y z
N CYS A 1 0.32 7.43 3.61
CA CYS A 1 0.46 6.18 4.40
C CYS A 1 1.50 6.39 5.50
N ARG A 2 1.33 5.75 6.67
CA ARG A 2 2.26 5.91 7.82
C ARG A 2 3.68 5.39 7.54
N MET A 3 3.81 4.45 6.63
CA MET A 3 5.10 3.87 6.24
C MET A 3 5.81 4.65 5.12
N CYS A 4 5.13 5.58 4.48
CA CYS A 4 5.70 6.34 3.36
C CYS A 4 6.42 7.59 3.86
N GLY A 5 7.48 7.99 3.14
CA GLY A 5 8.23 9.22 3.42
C GLY A 5 7.75 10.42 2.59
N PRO A 6 8.16 11.63 2.96
CA PRO A 6 7.87 12.84 2.20
C PRO A 6 8.39 12.78 0.76
N SER A 7 9.47 12.02 0.52
CA SER A 7 10.05 11.79 -0.81
C SER A 7 9.13 11.06 -1.77
N THR A 8 8.16 10.31 -1.26
CA THR A 8 7.26 9.47 -2.07
C THR A 8 5.84 10.04 -2.19
N SER A 9 5.53 11.14 -1.50
CA SER A 9 4.18 11.71 -1.47
C SER A 9 4.19 13.22 -1.23
N SER A 10 3.63 13.96 -2.19
CA SER A 10 3.45 15.41 -2.05
C SER A 10 2.54 15.81 -0.87
N GLN A 11 1.63 14.94 -0.45
CA GLN A 11 0.80 15.18 0.74
C GLN A 11 1.63 15.04 2.02
N LEU A 12 2.48 14.01 2.11
CA LEU A 12 3.38 13.83 3.25
C LEU A 12 4.44 14.94 3.31
N TYR A 13 4.90 15.43 2.18
CA TYR A 13 5.77 16.60 2.14
C TYR A 13 5.09 17.85 2.72
N LYS A 14 3.82 18.09 2.39
CA LYS A 14 3.01 19.16 2.99
C LYS A 14 2.75 18.95 4.48
N GLU A 15 2.53 17.72 4.90
CA GLU A 15 2.41 17.34 6.31
C GLU A 15 3.71 17.63 7.07
N MET A 16 4.86 17.29 6.49
CA MET A 16 6.18 17.59 7.05
C MET A 16 6.42 19.11 7.26
N ILE A 17 6.00 19.94 6.31
CA ILE A 17 6.12 21.39 6.45
C ILE A 17 5.26 21.92 7.61
N ARG A 18 4.08 21.35 7.82
CA ARG A 18 3.14 21.74 8.88
C ARG A 18 3.51 21.19 10.25
N HIS A 19 4.14 20.04 10.27
CA HIS A 19 4.48 19.26 11.46
C HIS A 19 5.91 18.76 11.38
N PRO A 20 6.92 19.67 11.42
CA PRO A 20 8.34 19.28 11.27
C PRO A 20 8.82 18.33 12.38
N GLU A 21 8.14 18.31 13.53
CA GLU A 21 8.37 17.37 14.62
C GLU A 21 8.13 15.91 14.25
N LEU A 22 7.30 15.63 13.22
CA LEU A 22 7.04 14.28 12.72
C LEU A 22 8.23 13.71 11.94
N TRP A 23 9.12 14.53 11.46
CA TRP A 23 10.10 14.16 10.45
C TRP A 23 11.52 14.31 10.95
N THR A 24 11.81 13.84 12.17
CA THR A 24 13.15 13.82 12.72
C THR A 24 14.07 12.97 11.87
N LYS A 25 15.30 13.44 11.71
CA LYS A 25 16.33 13.02 10.72
C LYS A 25 16.65 11.52 10.65
N SER A 26 16.17 10.69 11.57
CA SER A 26 16.54 9.28 11.62
C SER A 26 15.71 8.39 10.68
N ILE A 27 14.58 8.87 10.17
CA ILE A 27 13.58 8.00 9.50
C ILE A 27 13.55 8.21 7.99
N TYR A 28 13.79 9.44 7.52
CA TYR A 28 13.67 9.78 6.10
C TYR A 28 14.82 10.66 5.63
N GLU A 29 15.50 10.25 4.58
CA GLU A 29 16.48 11.09 3.90
C GLU A 29 15.81 12.33 3.30
N PRO A 30 16.54 13.49 3.27
CA PRO A 30 16.04 14.69 2.60
C PRO A 30 15.70 14.38 1.14
N LEU A 31 14.63 14.97 0.64
CA LEU A 31 14.29 14.95 -0.78
C LEU A 31 15.44 15.52 -1.60
N GLU A 32 16.22 14.65 -2.22
CA GLU A 32 16.81 15.05 -3.50
C GLU A 32 15.66 15.20 -4.49
N ALA A 33 15.62 16.36 -5.16
CA ALA A 33 14.61 16.60 -6.18
C ALA A 33 14.64 15.43 -7.16
N TYR A 34 13.56 14.64 -7.19
CA TYR A 34 13.40 13.60 -8.20
C TYR A 34 13.57 14.27 -9.55
N ASN A 35 14.62 13.93 -10.25
CA ASN A 35 14.74 14.29 -11.66
C ASN A 35 13.49 13.76 -12.34
N SER A 36 12.72 14.66 -12.92
CA SER A 36 11.57 14.29 -13.72
C SER A 36 12.00 13.21 -14.70
N MET A 37 11.32 12.06 -14.68
CA MET A 37 11.52 11.00 -15.66
C MET A 37 11.52 11.68 -17.06
N ASP A 38 12.48 11.38 -17.88
CA ASP A 38 12.50 11.89 -19.25
C ASP A 38 11.37 11.20 -20.04
N ILE A 39 10.19 11.79 -19.92
CA ILE A 39 8.98 11.31 -20.57
C ILE A 39 9.15 11.30 -22.08
N ASN A 40 9.91 12.25 -22.64
CA ASN A 40 10.14 12.32 -24.08
C ASN A 40 10.85 11.06 -24.57
N ARG A 41 11.85 10.58 -23.82
CA ARG A 41 12.52 9.32 -24.15
C ARG A 41 11.56 8.12 -24.12
N ILE A 42 10.68 8.04 -23.13
CA ILE A 42 9.67 6.96 -23.06
C ILE A 42 8.70 7.06 -24.26
N ILE A 43 8.31 8.27 -24.61
CA ILE A 43 7.43 8.54 -25.76
C ILE A 43 8.12 8.15 -27.07
N ASP A 44 9.39 8.45 -27.23
CA ASP A 44 10.18 8.14 -28.42
C ASP A 44 10.38 6.63 -28.60
N GLU A 45 10.52 5.90 -27.50
CA GLU A 45 10.69 4.43 -27.48
C GLU A 45 9.36 3.66 -27.48
N ALA A 46 8.20 4.34 -27.49
CA ALA A 46 6.87 3.75 -27.30
C ALA A 46 6.54 2.61 -28.26
N GLU A 47 7.01 2.67 -29.53
CA GLU A 47 6.72 1.64 -30.55
C GLU A 47 7.37 0.29 -30.23
N SER A 48 8.54 0.30 -29.58
CA SER A 48 9.34 -0.90 -29.28
C SER A 48 9.08 -1.49 -27.90
N MET A 49 8.28 -0.83 -27.08
CA MET A 49 8.00 -1.29 -25.71
C MET A 49 7.14 -2.54 -25.70
N TYR A 50 7.51 -3.54 -24.88
CA TYR A 50 6.72 -4.74 -24.64
C TYR A 50 6.07 -4.76 -23.26
N GLU A 51 6.59 -3.98 -22.33
CA GLU A 51 6.08 -3.86 -20.96
C GLU A 51 6.36 -2.47 -20.42
N ILE A 52 5.42 -1.92 -19.68
CA ILE A 52 5.59 -0.72 -18.89
C ILE A 52 5.09 -0.95 -17.46
N LYS A 53 5.86 -0.49 -16.48
CA LYS A 53 5.51 -0.62 -15.08
C LYS A 53 5.48 0.76 -14.43
N LEU A 54 4.29 1.15 -13.98
CA LEU A 54 4.07 2.42 -13.30
C LEU A 54 3.99 2.20 -11.80
N LEU A 55 4.95 2.74 -11.10
CA LEU A 55 5.11 2.69 -9.65
C LEU A 55 5.36 4.09 -9.10
N GLY A 56 4.94 4.30 -7.86
CA GLY A 56 5.20 5.55 -7.13
C GLY A 56 4.21 6.66 -7.44
N GLY A 57 4.03 7.56 -6.47
CA GLY A 57 2.97 8.54 -6.50
C GLY A 57 1.60 7.88 -6.63
N GLU A 58 0.71 8.49 -7.41
CA GLU A 58 -0.58 7.90 -7.80
C GLU A 58 -0.74 8.02 -9.32
N PRO A 59 -0.52 6.94 -10.08
CA PRO A 59 -0.54 6.97 -11.55
C PRO A 59 -1.84 7.48 -12.15
N THR A 60 -2.97 7.24 -11.48
CA THR A 60 -4.30 7.61 -11.99
C THR A 60 -4.52 9.13 -12.10
N VAL A 61 -3.73 9.92 -11.38
CA VAL A 61 -3.84 11.40 -11.39
C VAL A 61 -2.67 12.09 -12.08
N GLN A 62 -1.59 11.37 -12.40
CA GLN A 62 -0.41 11.95 -13.04
C GLN A 62 -0.66 12.28 -14.52
N PRO A 63 -0.41 13.52 -14.98
CA PRO A 63 -0.54 13.90 -16.38
C PRO A 63 0.39 13.08 -17.29
N GLU A 64 1.58 12.79 -16.80
CA GLU A 64 2.63 12.04 -17.49
C GLU A 64 2.17 10.64 -17.86
N THR A 65 1.53 9.95 -16.94
CA THR A 65 0.98 8.61 -17.20
C THR A 65 -0.03 8.63 -18.35
N LYS A 66 -0.88 9.65 -18.38
CA LYS A 66 -1.86 9.82 -19.46
C LYS A 66 -1.20 10.14 -20.80
N ALA A 67 -0.13 10.95 -20.78
CA ALA A 67 0.63 11.28 -22.01
C ALA A 67 1.28 10.02 -22.60
N ILE A 68 1.90 9.19 -21.77
CA ILE A 68 2.49 7.90 -22.16
C ILE A 68 1.41 6.99 -22.77
N MET A 69 0.27 6.81 -22.10
CA MET A 69 -0.82 5.97 -22.61
C MET A 69 -1.35 6.46 -23.97
N LYS A 70 -1.56 7.78 -24.11
CA LYS A 70 -1.99 8.36 -25.39
C LYS A 70 -1.00 8.05 -26.50
N ARG A 71 0.30 8.28 -26.25
CA ARG A 71 1.33 8.01 -27.25
C ARG A 71 1.35 6.54 -27.68
N LEU A 72 1.26 5.61 -26.69
CA LEU A 72 1.20 4.17 -26.98
C LEU A 72 -0.01 3.80 -27.84
N ILE A 73 -1.16 4.41 -27.59
CA ILE A 73 -2.37 4.24 -28.41
C ILE A 73 -2.16 4.80 -29.81
N ASP A 74 -1.62 6.02 -29.93
CA ASP A 74 -1.40 6.71 -31.20
C ASP A 74 -0.46 5.93 -32.14
N VAL A 75 0.56 5.25 -31.59
CA VAL A 75 1.48 4.39 -32.36
C VAL A 75 0.95 2.95 -32.53
N GLY A 76 -0.23 2.64 -32.03
CA GLY A 76 -0.85 1.32 -32.14
C GLY A 76 -0.29 0.25 -31.20
N ASN A 77 0.59 0.61 -30.23
CA ASN A 77 1.19 -0.34 -29.30
C ASN A 77 0.30 -0.58 -28.07
N THR A 78 -0.94 -1.02 -28.29
CA THR A 78 -1.88 -1.38 -27.22
C THR A 78 -1.76 -2.83 -26.76
N GLY A 79 -0.91 -3.61 -27.42
CA GLY A 79 -0.64 -5.02 -27.09
C GLY A 79 0.40 -5.23 -25.98
N LEU A 80 1.11 -4.18 -25.55
CA LEU A 80 2.11 -4.29 -24.51
C LEU A 80 1.48 -4.64 -23.14
N ARG A 81 2.29 -5.19 -22.24
CA ARG A 81 1.88 -5.46 -20.86
C ARG A 81 1.94 -4.19 -20.02
N PHE A 82 0.82 -3.79 -19.44
CA PHE A 82 0.71 -2.60 -18.60
C PHE A 82 0.56 -3.01 -17.12
N ASN A 83 1.60 -2.79 -16.33
CA ASN A 83 1.60 -3.05 -14.89
C ASN A 83 1.44 -1.75 -14.11
N ILE A 84 0.45 -1.66 -13.26
CA ILE A 84 0.12 -0.44 -12.52
C ILE A 84 -0.11 -0.75 -11.06
N THR A 85 0.45 0.06 -10.18
CA THR A 85 0.11 0.06 -8.75
C THR A 85 -0.61 1.37 -8.42
N THR A 86 -1.81 1.27 -7.88
CA THR A 86 -2.67 2.40 -7.51
C THR A 86 -3.18 2.28 -6.08
N ASN A 87 -3.55 3.41 -5.48
CA ASN A 87 -4.26 3.44 -4.20
C ASN A 87 -5.76 3.11 -4.33
N GLY A 88 -6.29 2.99 -5.55
CA GLY A 88 -7.67 2.62 -5.82
C GLY A 88 -8.74 3.67 -5.46
N THR A 89 -8.34 4.88 -5.03
CA THR A 89 -9.30 5.91 -4.58
C THR A 89 -10.09 6.55 -5.72
N ASN A 90 -9.54 6.53 -6.93
CA ASN A 90 -10.09 7.24 -8.07
C ASN A 90 -10.38 6.30 -9.24
N VAL A 91 -11.65 6.18 -9.64
CA VAL A 91 -12.09 5.32 -10.75
C VAL A 91 -12.63 6.14 -11.91
N ASN A 92 -13.13 7.31 -11.64
CA ASN A 92 -13.87 8.10 -12.64
C ASN A 92 -12.95 9.09 -13.35
N THR A 93 -11.99 8.58 -14.14
CA THR A 93 -10.98 9.41 -14.77
C THR A 93 -10.73 9.02 -16.22
N THR A 94 -10.28 9.99 -17.01
CA THR A 94 -9.69 9.80 -18.34
C THR A 94 -8.58 8.73 -18.34
N PHE A 95 -7.98 8.46 -17.19
CA PHE A 95 -6.99 7.41 -17.01
C PHE A 95 -7.55 6.02 -17.37
N TYR A 96 -8.69 5.64 -16.79
CA TYR A 96 -9.29 4.33 -17.08
C TYR A 96 -9.84 4.25 -18.51
N ASP A 97 -10.30 5.38 -19.08
CA ASP A 97 -10.73 5.43 -20.49
C ASP A 97 -9.59 5.19 -21.47
N LEU A 98 -8.37 5.57 -21.10
CA LEU A 98 -7.17 5.23 -21.86
C LEU A 98 -6.72 3.80 -21.56
N LEU A 99 -6.65 3.43 -20.27
CA LEU A 99 -6.12 2.14 -19.84
C LEU A 99 -6.91 0.95 -20.40
N LYS A 100 -8.24 1.05 -20.47
CA LYS A 100 -9.09 -0.04 -20.96
C LYS A 100 -8.88 -0.39 -22.45
N GLN A 101 -8.13 0.42 -23.20
CA GLN A 101 -7.79 0.15 -24.61
C GLN A 101 -6.60 -0.82 -24.74
N PHE A 102 -5.86 -1.08 -23.66
CA PHE A 102 -4.74 -2.01 -23.68
C PHE A 102 -5.20 -3.45 -23.49
N LYS A 103 -4.51 -4.39 -24.18
CA LYS A 103 -4.91 -5.80 -24.22
C LYS A 103 -4.43 -6.62 -23.03
N GLN A 104 -3.41 -6.17 -22.32
CA GLN A 104 -2.82 -6.88 -21.18
C GLN A 104 -2.59 -5.90 -20.02
N VAL A 105 -3.53 -5.84 -19.10
CA VAL A 105 -3.46 -4.94 -17.94
C VAL A 105 -3.35 -5.76 -16.66
N TYR A 106 -2.32 -5.45 -15.87
CA TYR A 106 -2.15 -5.96 -14.51
C TYR A 106 -2.24 -4.79 -13.54
N LEU A 107 -3.32 -4.73 -12.78
CA LEU A 107 -3.62 -3.65 -11.86
C LEU A 107 -3.51 -4.13 -10.41
N GLN A 108 -2.56 -3.56 -9.67
CA GLN A 108 -2.39 -3.80 -8.24
C GLN A 108 -3.04 -2.67 -7.45
N ILE A 109 -4.01 -3.01 -6.62
CA ILE A 109 -4.69 -2.06 -5.73
C ILE A 109 -4.10 -2.22 -4.33
N SER A 110 -3.54 -1.15 -3.81
CA SER A 110 -2.87 -1.16 -2.52
C SER A 110 -3.88 -1.03 -1.38
N ILE A 111 -4.13 -2.11 -0.65
CA ILE A 111 -4.98 -2.15 0.55
C ILE A 111 -4.21 -2.89 1.64
N ASP A 112 -4.02 -2.27 2.81
CA ASP A 112 -3.16 -2.85 3.85
C ASP A 112 -3.94 -3.57 4.95
N ASP A 113 -5.23 -3.25 5.13
CA ASP A 113 -6.07 -3.90 6.13
C ASP A 113 -7.54 -3.93 5.69
N TYR A 114 -8.37 -4.74 6.35
CA TYR A 114 -9.80 -4.73 6.12
C TYR A 114 -10.49 -3.67 7.01
N GLY A 115 -11.37 -2.85 6.43
CA GLY A 115 -12.10 -1.82 7.16
C GLY A 115 -11.25 -0.62 7.61
N ILE A 116 -11.56 -0.09 8.78
CA ILE A 116 -10.99 1.16 9.30
C ILE A 116 -9.48 1.10 9.58
N GLY A 117 -8.93 -0.10 9.81
CA GLY A 117 -7.49 -0.28 9.99
C GLY A 117 -6.70 0.19 8.78
N HIS A 118 -7.24 -0.02 7.57
CA HIS A 118 -6.67 0.54 6.34
C HIS A 118 -6.56 2.07 6.38
N ASP A 119 -7.63 2.74 6.82
CA ASP A 119 -7.69 4.21 6.87
C ASP A 119 -6.67 4.77 7.88
N TYR A 120 -6.42 4.05 8.98
CA TYR A 120 -5.38 4.40 9.93
C TYR A 120 -3.97 4.26 9.33
N ILE A 121 -3.69 3.13 8.69
CA ILE A 121 -2.37 2.85 8.10
C ILE A 121 -2.07 3.80 6.93
N ARG A 122 -3.05 4.00 6.04
CA ARG A 122 -2.88 4.80 4.83
C ARG A 122 -3.13 6.29 5.02
N GLY A 123 -3.83 6.67 6.08
CA GLY A 123 -4.15 8.05 6.43
C GLY A 123 -5.48 8.54 5.86
N PRO A 124 -5.91 9.73 6.29
CA PRO A 124 -7.30 10.21 6.10
C PRO A 124 -7.72 10.43 4.64
N ALA A 125 -6.78 10.49 3.70
CA ALA A 125 -7.09 10.58 2.27
C ALA A 125 -7.42 9.23 1.62
N SER A 126 -7.28 8.11 2.35
CA SER A 126 -7.55 6.76 1.87
C SER A 126 -8.75 6.22 2.63
N ASN A 127 -9.88 6.06 1.95
CA ASN A 127 -11.10 5.53 2.55
C ASN A 127 -11.36 4.10 2.06
N PHE A 128 -11.28 3.13 2.95
CA PHE A 128 -11.44 1.71 2.65
C PHE A 128 -12.73 1.40 1.91
N GLU A 129 -13.87 1.88 2.40
CA GLU A 129 -15.18 1.61 1.81
C GLU A 129 -15.27 2.08 0.35
N THR A 130 -14.67 3.23 0.06
CA THR A 130 -14.62 3.77 -1.30
C THR A 130 -13.74 2.89 -2.19
N ILE A 131 -12.55 2.52 -1.72
CA ILE A 131 -11.61 1.69 -2.48
C ILE A 131 -12.20 0.30 -2.70
N TRP A 132 -12.80 -0.28 -1.66
CA TRP A 132 -13.42 -1.60 -1.72
C TRP A 132 -14.51 -1.67 -2.79
N LYS A 133 -15.40 -0.68 -2.85
CA LYS A 133 -16.41 -0.55 -3.91
C LYS A 133 -15.80 -0.30 -5.30
N ASN A 134 -14.68 0.41 -5.36
CA ASN A 134 -14.03 0.73 -6.61
C ASN A 134 -13.40 -0.50 -7.29
N ILE A 135 -12.98 -1.53 -6.54
CA ILE A 135 -12.47 -2.80 -7.10
C ILE A 135 -13.48 -3.38 -8.09
N LYS A 136 -14.74 -3.48 -7.67
CA LYS A 136 -15.82 -4.00 -8.54
C LYS A 136 -16.06 -3.11 -9.74
N LYS A 137 -16.14 -1.79 -9.53
CA LYS A 137 -16.35 -0.83 -10.65
C LYS A 137 -15.23 -0.90 -11.69
N ILE A 138 -13.97 -1.05 -11.26
CA ILE A 138 -12.84 -1.20 -12.17
C ILE A 138 -12.95 -2.50 -12.96
N TYR A 139 -13.31 -3.60 -12.29
CA TYR A 139 -13.46 -4.90 -12.93
C TYR A 139 -14.57 -4.90 -13.99
N GLU A 140 -15.66 -4.18 -13.75
CA GLU A 140 -16.84 -4.09 -14.62
C GLU A 140 -16.67 -3.09 -15.79
N LEU A 141 -15.52 -2.43 -15.95
CA LEU A 141 -15.27 -1.59 -17.12
C LEU A 141 -15.19 -2.45 -18.40
N ASP A 142 -15.52 -1.83 -19.52
CA ASP A 142 -15.43 -2.47 -20.85
C ASP A 142 -13.97 -2.52 -21.33
N TRP A 143 -13.27 -3.59 -20.95
CA TRP A 143 -11.86 -3.80 -21.28
C TRP A 143 -11.70 -4.38 -22.69
N ALA A 144 -10.77 -3.83 -23.48
CA ALA A 144 -10.45 -4.34 -24.82
C ALA A 144 -9.70 -5.68 -24.81
N GLY A 145 -9.19 -6.09 -23.66
CA GLY A 145 -8.40 -7.31 -23.47
C GLY A 145 -8.45 -7.84 -22.04
N ASP A 146 -7.42 -8.57 -21.65
CA ASP A 146 -7.35 -9.22 -20.35
C ASP A 146 -6.97 -8.24 -19.24
N ILE A 147 -7.81 -8.15 -18.21
CA ILE A 147 -7.53 -7.44 -16.97
C ILE A 147 -7.25 -8.43 -15.85
N ASN A 148 -6.13 -8.26 -15.19
CA ASN A 148 -5.83 -8.95 -13.94
C ASN A 148 -5.77 -7.93 -12.81
N ILE A 149 -6.71 -7.98 -11.90
CA ILE A 149 -6.74 -7.12 -10.71
C ILE A 149 -6.27 -7.92 -9.52
N ALA A 150 -5.34 -7.36 -8.75
CA ALA A 150 -4.88 -7.97 -7.51
C ALA A 150 -4.83 -6.94 -6.38
N ILE A 151 -5.20 -7.36 -5.18
CA ILE A 151 -4.92 -6.60 -3.96
C ILE A 151 -3.46 -6.83 -3.58
N HIS A 152 -2.75 -5.76 -3.27
CA HIS A 152 -1.41 -5.78 -2.70
C HIS A 152 -1.46 -5.24 -1.28
N GLN A 153 -1.24 -6.11 -0.30
CA GLN A 153 -1.27 -5.81 1.13
C GLN A 153 0.15 -5.69 1.68
N THR A 154 0.39 -4.63 2.45
CA THR A 154 1.60 -4.51 3.26
C THR A 154 1.28 -4.87 4.72
N ILE A 155 1.97 -5.89 5.24
CA ILE A 155 1.85 -6.32 6.62
C ILE A 155 2.81 -5.50 7.47
N THR A 156 2.25 -4.84 8.47
CA THR A 156 2.93 -3.94 9.39
C THR A 156 2.76 -4.40 10.83
N THR A 157 3.42 -3.72 11.74
CA THR A 157 3.20 -3.91 13.18
C THR A 157 1.75 -3.67 13.59
N PHE A 158 1.04 -2.75 12.93
CA PHE A 158 -0.34 -2.41 13.30
C PHE A 158 -1.34 -3.52 12.99
N ASN A 159 -1.27 -4.10 11.80
CA ASN A 159 -2.23 -5.12 11.33
C ASN A 159 -1.79 -6.57 11.59
N ILE A 160 -0.73 -6.79 12.40
CA ILE A 160 -0.20 -8.15 12.65
C ILE A 160 -1.24 -9.11 13.24
N PHE A 161 -2.25 -8.59 13.95
CA PHE A 161 -3.27 -9.40 14.63
C PHE A 161 -4.49 -9.72 13.78
N ASN A 162 -4.60 -9.16 12.55
CA ASN A 162 -5.79 -9.32 11.70
C ASN A 162 -5.51 -9.25 10.19
N PHE A 163 -4.25 -9.17 9.74
CA PHE A 163 -3.92 -8.98 8.32
C PHE A 163 -4.54 -10.00 7.37
N TRP A 164 -4.84 -11.22 7.84
CA TRP A 164 -5.48 -12.29 7.07
C TRP A 164 -6.95 -12.00 6.72
N GLU A 165 -7.63 -11.15 7.49
CA GLU A 165 -9.04 -10.82 7.26
C GLU A 165 -9.25 -10.24 5.86
N LEU A 166 -8.34 -9.38 5.41
CA LEU A 166 -8.42 -8.78 4.08
C LEU A 166 -8.43 -9.85 2.98
N ARG A 167 -7.58 -10.88 3.09
CA ARG A 167 -7.56 -12.00 2.14
C ARG A 167 -8.86 -12.81 2.20
N GLN A 168 -9.32 -13.13 3.40
CA GLN A 168 -10.57 -13.89 3.58
C GLN A 168 -11.76 -13.16 2.96
N GLN A 169 -11.88 -11.84 3.22
CA GLN A 169 -12.95 -11.04 2.64
C GLN A 169 -12.81 -10.86 1.12
N THR A 170 -11.58 -10.76 0.62
CA THR A 170 -11.33 -10.73 -0.83
C THR A 170 -11.82 -12.02 -1.49
N ASN A 171 -11.48 -13.17 -0.93
CA ASN A 171 -11.91 -14.47 -1.47
C ASN A 171 -13.43 -14.65 -1.46
N ILE A 172 -14.12 -14.07 -0.46
CA ILE A 172 -15.59 -14.13 -0.35
C ILE A 172 -16.26 -13.17 -1.35
N GLN A 173 -15.82 -11.92 -1.41
CA GLN A 173 -16.53 -10.87 -2.14
C GLN A 173 -16.02 -10.69 -3.59
N TYR A 174 -14.74 -10.97 -3.83
CA TYR A 174 -14.07 -10.81 -5.12
C TYR A 174 -13.22 -12.05 -5.45
N PRO A 175 -13.83 -13.26 -5.60
CA PRO A 175 -13.09 -14.52 -5.81
C PRO A 175 -12.21 -14.53 -7.08
N TRP A 176 -12.47 -13.64 -8.00
CA TRP A 176 -11.68 -13.42 -9.22
C TRP A 176 -10.48 -12.50 -9.00
N CYS A 177 -10.41 -11.77 -7.88
CA CYS A 177 -9.34 -10.83 -7.58
C CYS A 177 -8.11 -11.58 -7.02
N GLY A 178 -6.96 -11.34 -7.62
CA GLY A 178 -5.70 -11.85 -7.09
C GLY A 178 -5.36 -11.22 -5.73
N PHE A 179 -4.54 -11.90 -4.95
CA PHE A 179 -4.09 -11.38 -3.66
C PHE A 179 -2.59 -11.60 -3.47
N ARG A 180 -1.90 -10.55 -3.05
CA ARG A 180 -0.48 -10.60 -2.69
C ARG A 180 -0.28 -9.86 -1.38
N ASN A 181 0.55 -10.41 -0.53
CA ASN A 181 0.99 -9.73 0.69
C ASN A 181 2.51 -9.76 0.81
N GLY A 182 3.03 -8.83 1.59
CA GLY A 182 4.43 -8.75 1.92
C GLY A 182 4.63 -7.97 3.22
N ILE A 183 5.76 -8.19 3.86
CA ILE A 183 6.11 -7.49 5.10
C ILE A 183 6.79 -6.16 4.75
N VAL A 184 6.45 -5.09 5.48
CA VAL A 184 7.19 -3.83 5.39
C VAL A 184 8.61 -4.01 5.95
N HIS A 185 9.60 -3.56 5.18
CA HIS A 185 10.99 -3.60 5.62
C HIS A 185 11.51 -2.22 6.03
N HIS A 186 10.98 -1.18 5.47
CA HIS A 186 11.42 0.18 5.74
C HIS A 186 10.21 1.15 5.82
N PRO A 187 10.15 2.04 6.82
CA PRO A 187 11.04 2.14 7.99
C PRO A 187 10.93 0.92 8.92
N PRO A 188 12.05 0.45 9.53
CA PRO A 188 12.07 -0.82 10.26
C PRO A 188 11.15 -0.84 11.49
N MET A 189 10.85 0.30 12.09
CA MET A 189 9.92 0.39 13.22
C MET A 189 8.50 -0.09 12.88
N TYR A 190 8.11 -0.07 11.62
CA TYR A 190 6.82 -0.59 11.17
C TYR A 190 6.84 -2.08 10.85
N SER A 191 8.01 -2.70 10.81
CA SER A 191 8.12 -4.12 10.47
C SER A 191 7.76 -5.01 11.66
N PRO A 192 6.80 -5.93 11.50
CA PRO A 192 6.42 -6.88 12.55
C PRO A 192 7.55 -7.85 12.88
N GLN A 193 8.59 -7.93 12.04
CA GLN A 193 9.75 -8.79 12.28
C GLN A 193 10.54 -8.40 13.52
N TYR A 194 10.53 -7.12 13.91
CA TYR A 194 11.27 -6.61 15.08
C TYR A 194 10.47 -6.62 16.38
N LEU A 195 9.21 -7.03 16.35
CA LEU A 195 8.37 -7.12 17.55
C LEU A 195 8.89 -8.16 18.55
N PRO A 196 8.59 -7.99 19.87
CA PRO A 196 8.87 -9.00 20.87
C PRO A 196 8.31 -10.37 20.52
N GLY A 197 9.06 -11.44 20.79
CA GLY A 197 8.64 -12.82 20.49
C GLY A 197 7.24 -13.12 21.03
N LYS A 198 6.97 -12.70 22.28
CA LYS A 198 5.63 -12.85 22.90
C LYS A 198 4.50 -12.25 22.05
N TRP A 199 4.73 -11.11 21.39
CA TRP A 199 3.70 -10.48 20.56
C TRP A 199 3.51 -11.22 19.23
N LYS A 200 4.61 -11.74 18.66
CA LYS A 200 4.56 -12.61 17.48
C LYS A 200 3.78 -13.90 17.79
N ASP A 201 4.02 -14.50 18.95
CA ASP A 201 3.29 -15.69 19.41
C ASP A 201 1.81 -15.40 19.61
N MET A 202 1.46 -14.27 20.24
CA MET A 202 0.06 -13.85 20.38
C MET A 202 -0.62 -13.69 19.01
N ALA A 203 0.04 -13.06 18.05
CA ALA A 203 -0.51 -12.89 16.69
C ALA A 203 -0.73 -14.25 16.02
N ALA A 204 0.23 -15.17 16.14
CA ALA A 204 0.09 -16.53 15.60
C ALA A 204 -1.07 -17.30 16.25
N GLU A 205 -1.27 -17.16 17.56
CA GLU A 205 -2.40 -17.79 18.27
C GLU A 205 -3.76 -17.18 17.87
N VAL A 206 -3.82 -15.86 17.65
CA VAL A 206 -5.05 -15.23 17.14
C VAL A 206 -5.36 -15.75 15.73
N ALA A 207 -4.35 -15.85 14.86
CA ALA A 207 -4.50 -16.41 13.51
C ALA A 207 -4.96 -17.88 13.52
N LYS A 208 -4.43 -18.70 14.44
CA LYS A 208 -4.87 -20.10 14.62
C LYS A 208 -6.34 -20.18 15.03
N LYS A 209 -6.74 -19.37 16.01
CA LYS A 209 -8.15 -19.29 16.45
C LYS A 209 -9.10 -18.84 15.34
N ALA A 210 -8.64 -17.96 14.46
CA ALA A 210 -9.37 -17.49 13.29
C ALA A 210 -9.36 -18.49 12.12
N GLY A 211 -8.65 -19.61 12.24
CA GLY A 211 -8.50 -20.59 11.15
C GLY A 211 -7.63 -20.11 9.97
N ALA A 212 -6.90 -19.02 10.14
CA ALA A 212 -6.13 -18.37 9.09
C ALA A 212 -4.62 -18.74 9.10
N TYR A 213 -4.13 -19.38 10.17
CA TYR A 213 -2.69 -19.58 10.36
C TYR A 213 -2.04 -20.41 9.24
N GLU A 214 -2.68 -21.49 8.79
CA GLU A 214 -2.09 -22.36 7.76
C GLU A 214 -1.95 -21.64 6.41
N ASP A 215 -2.92 -20.80 6.05
CA ASP A 215 -2.87 -20.00 4.82
C ASP A 215 -1.78 -18.93 4.86
N GLU A 216 -1.49 -18.40 6.06
CA GLU A 216 -0.53 -17.31 6.30
C GLU A 216 0.79 -17.79 6.94
N LYS A 217 1.02 -19.09 7.01
CA LYS A 217 2.21 -19.69 7.65
C LYS A 217 3.53 -19.18 7.08
N HIS A 218 3.56 -18.89 5.79
CA HIS A 218 4.74 -18.33 5.13
C HIS A 218 5.09 -16.94 5.67
N ILE A 219 4.09 -16.11 5.97
CA ILE A 219 4.28 -14.78 6.58
C ILE A 219 4.79 -14.91 8.01
N PHE A 220 4.17 -15.76 8.83
CA PHE A 220 4.66 -15.99 10.19
C PHE A 220 6.11 -16.51 10.20
N LYS A 221 6.46 -17.39 9.26
CA LYS A 221 7.85 -17.83 9.10
C LYS A 221 8.81 -16.66 8.86
N LEU A 222 8.44 -15.70 8.00
CA LEU A 222 9.25 -14.50 7.75
C LEU A 222 9.33 -13.59 8.99
N ILE A 223 8.23 -13.45 9.73
CA ILE A 223 8.18 -12.63 10.96
C ILE A 223 9.13 -13.20 12.03
N TYR A 224 9.23 -14.52 12.14
CA TYR A 224 10.11 -15.17 13.13
C TYR A 224 11.59 -15.23 12.74
N GLN A 225 11.95 -14.96 11.47
CA GLN A 225 13.34 -15.01 11.02
C GLN A 225 14.25 -13.94 11.61
N VAL A 226 13.67 -12.87 12.15
CA VAL A 226 14.42 -11.72 12.66
C VAL A 226 14.26 -11.62 14.15
N GLU A 227 15.36 -11.32 14.85
CA GLU A 227 15.36 -11.09 16.28
C GLU A 227 14.64 -9.79 16.65
N THR A 228 14.09 -9.77 17.87
CA THR A 228 13.45 -8.59 18.45
C THR A 228 14.41 -7.40 18.50
N ASN A 229 13.95 -6.23 18.11
CA ASN A 229 14.68 -4.98 18.29
C ASN A 229 13.82 -3.96 19.06
N MET A 230 14.03 -3.90 20.37
CA MET A 230 13.26 -3.01 21.23
C MET A 230 13.47 -1.52 20.94
N ASN A 231 14.56 -1.12 20.30
CA ASN A 231 14.74 0.27 19.91
C ASN A 231 13.72 0.69 18.85
N TYR A 232 13.46 -0.15 17.85
CA TYR A 232 12.42 0.11 16.84
C TYR A 232 11.01 0.11 17.46
N VAL A 233 10.77 -0.76 18.44
CA VAL A 233 9.47 -0.81 19.14
C VAL A 233 9.26 0.47 19.97
N ARG A 234 10.29 0.95 20.68
CA ARG A 234 10.23 2.22 21.42
C ARG A 234 10.10 3.42 20.46
N GLU A 235 10.82 3.41 19.35
CA GLU A 235 10.71 4.44 18.31
C GLU A 235 9.27 4.53 17.80
N LEU A 236 8.64 3.40 17.46
CA LEU A 236 7.25 3.34 17.03
C LEU A 236 6.29 3.84 18.11
N LYS A 237 6.52 3.42 19.39
CA LYS A 237 5.71 3.88 20.52
C LYS A 237 5.76 5.40 20.69
N ASN A 238 6.94 6.00 20.55
CA ASN A 238 7.13 7.44 20.70
C ASN A 238 6.58 8.22 19.50
N TYR A 239 6.68 7.66 18.29
CA TYR A 239 6.27 8.33 17.07
C TYR A 239 4.75 8.27 16.82
N THR A 240 4.11 7.17 17.23
CA THR A 240 2.67 6.94 16.98
C THR A 240 1.78 8.07 17.53
N PRO A 241 1.93 8.55 18.79
CA PRO A 241 1.08 9.63 19.31
C PRO A 241 1.23 10.96 18.56
N ILE A 242 2.44 11.25 18.07
CA ILE A 242 2.71 12.48 17.30
C ILE A 242 1.97 12.42 15.95
N MET A 243 2.06 11.27 15.27
CA MET A 243 1.36 11.04 14.02
C MET A 243 -0.17 11.02 14.21
N ASP A 244 -0.64 10.43 15.30
CA ASP A 244 -2.06 10.40 15.66
C ASP A 244 -2.61 11.81 15.90
N PHE A 245 -1.86 12.64 16.62
CA PHE A 245 -2.22 14.04 16.82
C PHE A 245 -2.33 14.80 15.49
N ALA A 246 -1.32 14.68 14.62
CA ALA A 246 -1.30 15.36 13.33
C ALA A 246 -2.44 14.95 12.40
N ARG A 247 -2.97 13.73 12.55
CA ARG A 247 -4.02 13.15 11.71
C ARG A 247 -5.38 13.08 12.36
N ASN A 248 -5.49 13.55 13.61
CA ASN A 248 -6.69 13.42 14.43
C ASN A 248 -7.20 11.97 14.48
N GLN A 249 -6.29 11.05 14.78
CA GLN A 249 -6.55 9.61 14.90
C GLN A 249 -6.04 9.14 16.27
N HIS A 250 -6.52 7.99 16.74
CA HIS A 250 -6.02 7.34 17.97
C HIS A 250 -5.85 5.86 17.71
N LEU A 251 -4.63 5.34 17.91
CA LEU A 251 -4.30 3.93 17.67
C LEU A 251 -5.32 2.94 18.25
N LYS A 252 -5.79 3.18 19.47
CA LYS A 252 -6.74 2.31 20.18
C LYS A 252 -8.10 2.17 19.49
N ASP A 253 -8.51 3.16 18.70
CA ASP A 253 -9.80 3.13 17.99
C ASP A 253 -9.76 2.21 16.77
N TYR A 254 -8.56 1.93 16.28
CA TYR A 254 -8.31 1.13 15.07
C TYR A 254 -7.68 -0.23 15.39
N PHE A 255 -6.76 -0.28 16.33
CA PHE A 255 -6.01 -1.47 16.73
C PHE A 255 -5.89 -1.58 18.27
N PRO A 256 -7.01 -1.83 18.97
CA PRO A 256 -7.05 -1.79 20.44
C PRO A 256 -6.09 -2.81 21.06
N GLN A 257 -6.01 -4.02 20.51
CA GLN A 257 -5.11 -5.06 21.01
C GLN A 257 -3.63 -4.66 20.92
N PHE A 258 -3.24 -3.96 19.85
CA PHE A 258 -1.88 -3.47 19.68
C PHE A 258 -1.60 -2.27 20.59
N ALA A 259 -2.57 -1.40 20.80
CA ALA A 259 -2.46 -0.26 21.71
C ALA A 259 -2.21 -0.70 23.17
N GLU A 260 -2.92 -1.73 23.66
CA GLU A 260 -2.71 -2.30 24.99
C GLU A 260 -1.28 -2.82 25.18
N LEU A 261 -0.70 -3.43 24.15
CA LEU A 261 0.68 -3.91 24.20
C LEU A 261 1.69 -2.75 24.34
N PHE A 262 1.41 -1.61 23.73
CA PHE A 262 2.26 -0.41 23.86
C PHE A 262 2.25 0.18 25.26
N GLU A 263 1.14 0.13 25.98
CA GLU A 263 1.05 0.60 27.36
C GLU A 263 2.00 -0.17 28.28
N GLY A 264 2.24 -1.44 28.03
CA GLY A 264 3.14 -2.31 28.77
C GLY A 264 4.65 -2.13 28.50
N ILE A 265 5.04 -1.25 27.58
CA ILE A 265 6.46 -1.00 27.25
C ILE A 265 6.97 0.18 28.08
N ASN A 266 8.03 -0.05 28.88
CA ASN A 266 8.81 0.98 29.57
C ASN A 266 9.93 1.54 28.70
#